data_10bd7725d9d92821b94f55da545e3894
#
_entry.id   10bd7725d9d92821b94f55da545e3894
#
_cell.length_a   1.000
_cell.length_b   1.000
_cell.length_c   1.000
_cell.angle_alpha   90.00
_cell.angle_beta   90.00
_cell.angle_gamma   90.00
#
_symmetry.space_group_name_H-M   'P 1'
#
loop_
_entity.id
_entity.type
_entity.pdbx_description
1 polymer ?
#
loop_
_entity_poly.entity_id
_entity_poly.type
_entity_poly.pdbx_seq_one_letter_code
_entity_poly.pdbx_strand_id
1 'polypeptide(L)'
;MAVTIYYEQDCNPDIIKDKKIAIIGYGSQGHAHALNLKDSGCDVRVGLREGSRSIEAAEEAGLRVTDMATAAEEADLIMVLVPDELQPEVYETSIAPHLKAGDTLAFAHGFNIHYGYITPPEDVNVIMCAPKGPGHIVRRQYTEGSGVPDLICVAQDATGDAW
;
A
#
# COMPACT_ATOMS: atom_id res chain seq x y z
N MET A 1 13.39 -21.98 -12.58
CA MET A 1 14.04 -21.08 -11.61
C MET A 1 13.48 -21.41 -10.24
N ALA A 2 14.32 -21.49 -9.20
CA ALA A 2 13.84 -21.64 -7.83
C ALA A 2 13.26 -20.30 -7.37
N VAL A 3 12.15 -20.35 -6.63
CA VAL A 3 11.55 -19.15 -6.00
C VAL A 3 12.39 -18.83 -4.77
N THR A 4 12.79 -17.57 -4.61
CA THR A 4 13.42 -17.10 -3.38
C THR A 4 12.33 -16.85 -2.35
N ILE A 5 12.52 -17.33 -1.13
CA ILE A 5 11.60 -17.14 -0.02
C ILE A 5 12.33 -16.28 1.01
N TYR A 6 11.68 -15.20 1.45
CA TYR A 6 12.17 -14.28 2.46
C TYR A 6 11.38 -14.47 3.75
N TYR A 7 12.05 -14.32 4.88
CA TYR A 7 11.48 -14.37 6.21
C TYR A 7 11.85 -13.09 6.97
N GLU A 8 11.34 -12.92 8.18
CA GLU A 8 11.56 -11.73 8.99
C GLU A 8 13.06 -11.38 9.18
N GLN A 9 13.91 -12.39 9.38
CA GLN A 9 15.36 -12.21 9.54
C GLN A 9 16.07 -11.74 8.25
N ASP A 10 15.42 -11.83 7.11
CA ASP A 10 15.97 -11.43 5.81
C ASP A 10 15.62 -9.97 5.47
N CYS A 11 14.81 -9.32 6.32
CA CYS A 11 14.26 -7.98 6.10
C CYS A 11 14.73 -6.99 7.16
N ASN A 12 14.83 -5.72 6.79
CA ASN A 12 15.04 -4.62 7.73
C ASN A 12 13.74 -3.81 7.88
N PRO A 13 12.98 -4.00 8.98
CA PRO A 13 11.71 -3.32 9.17
C PRO A 13 11.85 -1.80 9.42
N ASP A 14 13.05 -1.31 9.74
CA ASP A 14 13.24 0.11 10.02
C ASP A 14 13.14 0.96 8.75
N ILE A 15 13.41 0.38 7.58
CA ILE A 15 13.28 1.06 6.28
C ILE A 15 11.86 1.60 6.08
N ILE A 16 10.84 0.81 6.40
CA ILE A 16 9.44 1.22 6.20
C ILE A 16 8.93 2.13 7.33
N LYS A 17 9.50 2.04 8.53
CA LYS A 17 9.13 2.90 9.66
C LYS A 17 9.50 4.36 9.45
N ASP A 18 10.54 4.63 8.67
CA ASP A 18 10.98 5.98 8.33
C ASP A 18 10.14 6.61 7.21
N LYS A 19 9.21 5.86 6.61
CA LYS A 19 8.34 6.32 5.53
C LYS A 19 6.98 6.78 6.05
N LYS A 20 6.44 7.81 5.40
CA LYS A 20 5.02 8.18 5.52
C LYS A 20 4.22 7.35 4.54
N ILE A 21 3.25 6.59 5.04
CA ILE A 21 2.53 5.59 4.24
C ILE A 21 1.08 6.01 4.07
N ALA A 22 0.64 6.12 2.81
CA ALA A 22 -0.77 6.28 2.48
C ALA A 22 -1.37 4.94 2.07
N ILE A 23 -2.50 4.57 2.68
CA ILE A 23 -3.33 3.45 2.26
C ILE A 23 -4.56 4.03 1.56
N ILE A 24 -4.65 3.87 0.25
CA ILE A 24 -5.77 4.37 -0.55
C ILE A 24 -6.85 3.30 -0.63
N GLY A 25 -7.93 3.50 0.12
CA GLY A 25 -9.01 2.53 0.31
C GLY A 25 -8.91 1.79 1.64
N TYR A 26 -10.07 1.45 2.21
CA TYR A 26 -10.17 0.74 3.50
C TYR A 26 -11.16 -0.42 3.40
N GLY A 27 -11.00 -1.22 2.32
CA GLY A 27 -11.67 -2.50 2.13
C GLY A 27 -10.97 -3.63 2.87
N SER A 28 -11.16 -4.87 2.39
CA SER A 28 -10.60 -6.08 3.02
C SER A 28 -9.08 -6.00 3.22
N GLN A 29 -8.32 -5.66 2.19
CA GLN A 29 -6.87 -5.53 2.28
C GLN A 29 -6.47 -4.21 2.96
N GLY A 30 -7.11 -3.09 2.62
CA GLY A 30 -6.76 -1.77 3.16
C GLY A 30 -6.82 -1.71 4.69
N HIS A 31 -7.87 -2.28 5.27
CA HIS A 31 -7.99 -2.42 6.72
C HIS A 31 -6.83 -3.22 7.32
N ALA A 32 -6.49 -4.38 6.73
CA ALA A 32 -5.43 -5.24 7.26
C ALA A 32 -4.05 -4.58 7.15
N HIS A 33 -3.70 -4.04 5.98
CA HIS A 33 -2.42 -3.36 5.75
C HIS A 33 -2.27 -2.14 6.66
N ALA A 34 -3.30 -1.28 6.74
CA ALA A 34 -3.24 -0.07 7.56
C ALA A 34 -3.01 -0.39 9.05
N LEU A 35 -3.74 -1.36 9.60
CA LEU A 35 -3.60 -1.72 11.01
C LEU A 35 -2.31 -2.47 11.31
N ASN A 36 -1.86 -3.36 10.43
CA ASN A 36 -0.60 -4.08 10.62
C ASN A 36 0.60 -3.10 10.60
N LEU A 37 0.63 -2.18 9.64
CA LEU A 37 1.66 -1.14 9.57
C LEU A 37 1.63 -0.22 10.78
N LYS A 38 0.44 0.22 11.22
CA LYS A 38 0.29 1.03 12.43
C LYS A 38 0.82 0.31 13.67
N ASP A 39 0.43 -0.96 13.88
CA ASP A 39 0.87 -1.75 15.02
C ASP A 39 2.38 -2.09 14.95
N SER A 40 2.97 -2.04 13.75
CA SER A 40 4.43 -2.14 13.53
C SER A 40 5.17 -0.82 13.78
N GLY A 41 4.46 0.26 14.13
CA GLY A 41 5.05 1.56 14.45
C GLY A 41 5.28 2.48 13.26
N CYS A 42 4.64 2.23 12.12
CA CYS A 42 4.74 3.08 10.94
C CYS A 42 3.80 4.30 11.01
N ASP A 43 4.17 5.40 10.34
CA ASP A 43 3.32 6.58 10.14
C ASP A 43 2.32 6.34 9.01
N VAL A 44 1.09 5.96 9.37
CA VAL A 44 0.04 5.55 8.43
C VAL A 44 -1.10 6.56 8.37
N ARG A 45 -1.52 6.90 7.16
CA ARG A 45 -2.77 7.61 6.86
C ARG A 45 -3.61 6.85 5.88
N VAL A 46 -4.93 6.97 6.00
CA VAL A 46 -5.88 6.31 5.10
C VAL A 46 -6.55 7.37 4.24
N GLY A 47 -6.41 7.22 2.92
CA GLY A 47 -7.06 8.06 1.92
C GLY A 47 -8.40 7.48 1.52
N LEU A 48 -9.51 8.21 1.76
CA LEU A 48 -10.84 7.79 1.42
C LEU A 48 -11.59 8.88 0.65
N ARG A 49 -12.54 8.48 -0.19
CA ARG A 49 -13.46 9.42 -0.83
C ARG A 49 -14.39 10.03 0.19
N GLU A 50 -14.84 11.24 -0.05
CA GLU A 50 -15.88 11.88 0.74
C GLU A 50 -17.14 11.00 0.85
N GLY A 51 -17.72 10.93 2.05
CA GLY A 51 -18.89 10.10 2.35
C GLY A 51 -18.64 8.58 2.33
N SER A 52 -17.39 8.14 2.35
CA SER A 52 -17.07 6.71 2.48
C SER A 52 -17.57 6.14 3.80
N ARG A 53 -18.25 4.99 3.74
CA ARG A 53 -18.74 4.28 4.94
C ARG A 53 -17.61 3.75 5.83
N SER A 54 -16.39 3.73 5.31
CA SER A 54 -15.22 3.21 6.03
C SER A 54 -14.52 4.27 6.88
N ILE A 55 -14.92 5.55 6.80
CA ILE A 55 -14.29 6.65 7.56
C ILE A 55 -14.39 6.38 9.06
N GLU A 56 -15.61 6.20 9.55
CA GLU A 56 -15.88 5.95 10.98
C GLU A 56 -15.07 4.74 11.51
N ALA A 57 -15.10 3.61 10.79
CA ALA A 57 -14.38 2.41 11.20
C ALA A 57 -12.86 2.59 11.22
N ALA A 58 -12.28 3.38 10.31
CA ALA A 58 -10.86 3.67 10.28
C ALA A 58 -10.46 4.62 11.42
N GLU A 59 -11.28 5.63 11.71
CA GLU A 59 -11.08 6.58 12.82
C GLU A 59 -11.22 5.90 14.18
N GLU A 60 -12.25 5.04 14.37
CA GLU A 60 -12.43 4.24 15.58
C GLU A 60 -11.24 3.29 15.84
N ALA A 61 -10.61 2.79 14.77
CA ALA A 61 -9.37 2.01 14.86
C ALA A 61 -8.13 2.88 15.15
N GLY A 62 -8.32 4.20 15.32
CA GLY A 62 -7.28 5.17 15.65
C GLY A 62 -6.35 5.46 14.49
N LEU A 63 -6.80 5.32 13.25
CA LEU A 63 -6.07 5.73 12.05
C LEU A 63 -6.41 7.18 11.69
N ARG A 64 -5.42 7.89 11.14
CA ARG A 64 -5.66 9.21 10.55
C ARG A 64 -6.31 9.02 9.19
N VAL A 65 -7.49 9.62 9.00
CA VAL A 65 -8.23 9.58 7.74
C VAL A 65 -8.19 10.96 7.08
N THR A 66 -7.94 10.98 5.76
CA THR A 66 -7.98 12.18 4.91
C THR A 66 -8.66 11.83 3.59
N ASP A 67 -8.85 12.83 2.71
CA ASP A 67 -9.13 12.54 1.30
C ASP A 67 -7.92 11.89 0.61
N MET A 68 -8.14 11.27 -0.56
CA MET A 68 -7.11 10.48 -1.25
C MET A 68 -5.97 11.35 -1.76
N ALA A 69 -6.25 12.57 -2.20
CA ALA A 69 -5.24 13.49 -2.73
C ALA A 69 -4.30 13.98 -1.63
N THR A 70 -4.85 14.41 -0.49
CA THR A 70 -4.07 14.78 0.70
C THR A 70 -3.24 13.62 1.21
N ALA A 71 -3.80 12.39 1.26
CA ALA A 71 -3.04 11.21 1.66
C ALA A 71 -1.84 10.97 0.75
N ALA A 72 -2.03 11.07 -0.58
CA ALA A 72 -0.98 10.89 -1.57
C ALA A 72 0.10 11.99 -1.48
N GLU A 73 -0.31 13.26 -1.34
CA GLU A 73 0.61 14.41 -1.25
C GLU A 73 1.58 14.30 -0.06
N GLU A 74 1.10 13.78 1.07
CA GLU A 74 1.88 13.67 2.30
C GLU A 74 2.79 12.44 2.35
N ALA A 75 2.56 11.44 1.51
CA ALA A 75 3.19 10.13 1.62
C ALA A 75 4.47 10.01 0.79
N ASP A 76 5.37 9.12 1.25
CA ASP A 76 6.53 8.64 0.53
C ASP A 76 6.25 7.27 -0.12
N LEU A 77 5.28 6.51 0.44
CA LEU A 77 4.79 5.24 -0.06
C LEU A 77 3.27 5.26 -0.12
N ILE A 78 2.71 4.98 -1.29
CA ILE A 78 1.28 5.01 -1.55
C ILE A 78 0.82 3.62 -1.96
N MET A 79 0.07 2.94 -1.08
CA MET A 79 -0.49 1.61 -1.32
C MET A 79 -1.92 1.73 -1.83
N VAL A 80 -2.15 1.31 -3.08
CA VAL A 80 -3.44 1.44 -3.77
C VAL A 80 -4.26 0.18 -3.56
N LEU A 81 -5.32 0.27 -2.75
CA LEU A 81 -6.15 -0.86 -2.31
C LEU A 81 -7.65 -0.66 -2.55
N VAL A 82 -8.01 0.26 -3.44
CA VAL A 82 -9.36 0.32 -4.02
C VAL A 82 -9.54 -0.79 -5.05
N PRO A 83 -10.79 -1.17 -5.43
CA PRO A 83 -11.04 -2.16 -6.48
C PRO A 83 -10.31 -1.84 -7.79
N ASP A 84 -9.82 -2.88 -8.49
CA ASP A 84 -8.96 -2.73 -9.67
C ASP A 84 -9.57 -1.85 -10.76
N GLU A 85 -10.89 -1.93 -10.95
CA GLU A 85 -11.63 -1.12 -11.92
C GLU A 85 -11.69 0.38 -11.60
N LEU A 86 -11.47 0.74 -10.33
CA LEU A 86 -11.46 2.14 -9.87
C LEU A 86 -10.05 2.72 -9.80
N GLN A 87 -9.01 1.87 -9.79
CA GLN A 87 -7.64 2.31 -9.59
C GLN A 87 -7.16 3.30 -10.66
N PRO A 88 -7.45 3.13 -11.97
CA PRO A 88 -6.99 4.09 -12.98
C PRO A 88 -7.54 5.50 -12.76
N GLU A 89 -8.83 5.63 -12.48
CA GLU A 89 -9.46 6.94 -12.19
C GLU A 89 -8.88 7.57 -10.90
N VAL A 90 -8.77 6.79 -9.83
CA VAL A 90 -8.19 7.26 -8.56
C VAL A 90 -6.73 7.67 -8.74
N TYR A 91 -5.98 6.90 -9.52
CA TYR A 91 -4.59 7.22 -9.85
C TYR A 91 -4.50 8.57 -10.56
N GLU A 92 -5.24 8.75 -11.66
CA GLU A 92 -5.19 9.97 -12.47
C GLU A 92 -5.66 11.22 -11.71
N THR A 93 -6.72 11.08 -10.90
CA THR A 93 -7.37 12.24 -10.26
C THR A 93 -6.78 12.61 -8.90
N SER A 94 -6.29 11.63 -8.14
CA SER A 94 -5.94 11.81 -6.74
C SER A 94 -4.51 11.45 -6.38
N ILE A 95 -3.80 10.66 -7.21
CA ILE A 95 -2.45 10.20 -6.89
C ILE A 95 -1.42 10.85 -7.80
N ALA A 96 -1.55 10.68 -9.11
CA ALA A 96 -0.57 11.15 -10.09
C ALA A 96 -0.20 12.64 -9.97
N PRO A 97 -1.14 13.57 -9.68
CA PRO A 97 -0.81 14.99 -9.51
C PRO A 97 0.09 15.30 -8.31
N HIS A 98 0.21 14.38 -7.37
CA HIS A 98 0.92 14.56 -6.09
C HIS A 98 2.18 13.70 -5.97
N LEU A 99 2.45 12.83 -6.95
CA LEU A 99 3.67 12.01 -6.97
C LEU A 99 4.92 12.87 -7.12
N LYS A 100 5.93 12.49 -6.36
CA LYS A 100 7.25 13.11 -6.39
C LYS A 100 8.29 12.08 -6.82
N ALA A 101 9.40 12.55 -7.41
CA ALA A 101 10.53 11.69 -7.72
C ALA A 101 11.01 10.93 -6.46
N GLY A 102 11.17 9.63 -6.57
CA GLY A 102 11.57 8.75 -5.49
C GLY A 102 10.44 8.22 -4.62
N ASP A 103 9.20 8.67 -4.82
CA ASP A 103 8.03 8.06 -4.16
C ASP A 103 7.86 6.60 -4.60
N THR A 104 7.14 5.83 -3.81
CA THR A 104 6.85 4.43 -4.10
C THR A 104 5.35 4.20 -4.24
N LEU A 105 4.93 3.72 -5.41
CA LEU A 105 3.60 3.17 -5.63
C LEU A 105 3.59 1.68 -5.33
N ALA A 106 2.68 1.25 -4.48
CA ALA A 106 2.53 -0.14 -4.09
C ALA A 106 1.12 -0.66 -4.40
N PHE A 107 1.04 -1.91 -4.83
CA PHE A 107 -0.20 -2.58 -5.19
C PHE A 107 -0.29 -3.95 -4.52
N ALA A 108 -1.51 -4.44 -4.24
CA ALA A 108 -1.74 -5.82 -3.83
C ALA A 108 -2.08 -6.74 -5.01
N HIS A 109 -2.23 -6.19 -6.21
CA HIS A 109 -2.50 -6.90 -7.45
C HIS A 109 -1.86 -6.18 -8.64
N GLY A 110 -1.19 -6.93 -9.52
CA GLY A 110 -0.43 -6.34 -10.63
C GLY A 110 -1.22 -5.98 -11.88
N PHE A 111 -2.55 -6.10 -11.87
CA PHE A 111 -3.40 -5.98 -13.06
C PHE A 111 -3.21 -4.66 -13.81
N ASN A 112 -3.38 -3.54 -13.13
CA ASN A 112 -3.35 -2.22 -13.78
C ASN A 112 -1.97 -1.83 -14.30
N ILE A 113 -0.90 -2.27 -13.63
CA ILE A 113 0.48 -2.06 -14.10
C ILE A 113 0.78 -3.00 -15.28
N HIS A 114 0.43 -4.29 -15.17
CA HIS A 114 0.72 -5.29 -16.19
C HIS A 114 0.03 -4.98 -17.53
N TYR A 115 -1.22 -4.53 -17.49
CA TYR A 115 -1.99 -4.22 -18.69
C TYR A 115 -1.89 -2.75 -19.13
N GLY A 116 -1.10 -1.92 -18.45
CA GLY A 116 -0.86 -0.52 -18.82
C GLY A 116 -2.05 0.40 -18.61
N TYR A 117 -2.99 0.05 -17.71
CA TYR A 117 -4.06 0.95 -17.30
C TYR A 117 -3.57 2.05 -16.36
N ILE A 118 -2.46 1.81 -15.67
CA ILE A 118 -1.72 2.79 -14.90
C ILE A 118 -0.27 2.78 -15.40
N THR A 119 0.24 3.94 -15.78
CA THR A 119 1.62 4.13 -16.24
C THR A 119 2.27 5.20 -15.35
N PRO A 120 2.97 4.81 -14.29
CA PRO A 120 3.66 5.74 -13.40
C PRO A 120 4.83 6.45 -14.12
N PRO A 121 5.24 7.64 -13.64
CA PRO A 121 6.46 8.31 -14.11
C PRO A 121 7.71 7.43 -13.89
N GLU A 122 8.74 7.62 -14.72
CA GLU A 122 9.97 6.81 -14.66
C GLU A 122 10.80 7.04 -13.39
N ASP A 123 10.56 8.14 -12.68
CA ASP A 123 11.26 8.54 -11.45
C ASP A 123 10.54 8.08 -10.15
N VAL A 124 9.54 7.21 -10.27
CA VAL A 124 8.76 6.63 -9.15
C VAL A 124 9.01 5.13 -9.07
N ASN A 125 9.18 4.60 -7.87
CA ASN A 125 9.23 3.14 -7.66
C ASN A 125 7.84 2.52 -7.81
N VAL A 126 7.78 1.29 -8.36
CA VAL A 126 6.53 0.53 -8.48
C VAL A 126 6.75 -0.88 -7.95
N ILE A 127 6.05 -1.21 -6.87
CA ILE A 127 6.17 -2.49 -6.18
C ILE A 127 4.81 -3.19 -6.03
N MET A 128 4.86 -4.48 -5.77
CA MET A 128 3.70 -5.26 -5.38
C MET A 128 3.98 -6.01 -4.09
N CYS A 129 3.02 -5.96 -3.17
CA CYS A 129 2.96 -6.77 -1.96
C CYS A 129 1.55 -7.38 -1.92
N ALA A 130 1.44 -8.66 -2.28
CA ALA A 130 0.19 -9.34 -2.59
C ALA A 130 -0.07 -10.54 -1.68
N PRO A 131 -0.65 -10.32 -0.48
CA PRO A 131 -0.98 -11.39 0.47
C PRO A 131 -1.90 -12.44 -0.15
N LYS A 132 -1.61 -13.72 0.11
CA LYS A 132 -2.41 -14.86 -0.36
C LYS A 132 -3.42 -15.26 0.72
N GLY A 133 -4.25 -14.30 1.11
CA GLY A 133 -5.32 -14.47 2.07
C GLY A 133 -6.28 -13.29 2.08
N PRO A 134 -7.56 -13.49 2.45
CA PRO A 134 -8.48 -12.37 2.65
C PRO A 134 -8.01 -11.49 3.82
N GLY A 135 -8.32 -10.20 3.76
CA GLY A 135 -7.75 -9.22 4.68
C GLY A 135 -7.97 -9.53 6.17
N HIS A 136 -9.14 -10.07 6.54
CA HIS A 136 -9.38 -10.47 7.93
C HIS A 136 -8.46 -11.61 8.40
N ILE A 137 -8.01 -12.50 7.50
CA ILE A 137 -7.01 -13.53 7.81
C ILE A 137 -5.61 -12.90 7.90
N VAL A 138 -5.26 -12.01 6.96
CA VAL A 138 -3.99 -11.25 7.02
C VAL A 138 -3.85 -10.52 8.36
N ARG A 139 -4.93 -9.84 8.79
CA ARG A 139 -4.96 -9.13 10.07
C ARG A 139 -4.85 -10.10 11.26
N ARG A 140 -5.64 -11.16 11.27
CA ARG A 140 -5.64 -12.14 12.35
C ARG A 140 -4.29 -12.81 12.53
N GLN A 141 -3.68 -13.28 11.44
CA GLN A 141 -2.38 -13.94 11.49
C GLN A 141 -1.30 -13.01 12.05
N TYR A 142 -1.32 -11.72 11.65
CA TYR A 142 -0.42 -10.72 12.21
C TYR A 142 -0.60 -10.58 13.73
N THR A 143 -1.85 -10.47 14.23
CA THR A 143 -2.11 -10.32 15.67
C THR A 143 -1.77 -11.57 16.48
N GLU A 144 -1.70 -12.74 15.84
CA GLU A 144 -1.28 -14.01 16.42
C GLU A 144 0.27 -14.21 16.32
N GLY A 145 1.01 -13.22 15.82
CA GLY A 145 2.46 -13.29 15.66
C GLY A 145 2.94 -14.16 14.49
N SER A 146 2.09 -14.31 13.48
CA SER A 146 2.41 -15.04 12.25
C SER A 146 2.02 -14.23 11.00
N GLY A 147 2.16 -14.81 9.81
CA GLY A 147 1.80 -14.16 8.56
C GLY A 147 1.17 -15.11 7.55
N VAL A 148 0.60 -14.56 6.50
CA VAL A 148 0.19 -15.32 5.33
C VAL A 148 1.31 -15.30 4.30
N PRO A 149 1.40 -16.30 3.39
CA PRO A 149 2.30 -16.20 2.24
C PRO A 149 1.99 -14.95 1.42
N ASP A 150 3.03 -14.25 0.99
CA ASP A 150 2.91 -13.04 0.20
C ASP A 150 3.75 -13.15 -1.07
N LEU A 151 3.29 -12.55 -2.16
CA LEU A 151 4.08 -12.39 -3.38
C LEU A 151 4.56 -10.95 -3.46
N ILE A 152 5.88 -10.79 -3.55
CA ILE A 152 6.53 -9.49 -3.74
C ILE A 152 7.12 -9.39 -5.14
N CYS A 153 7.08 -8.19 -5.70
CA CYS A 153 7.62 -7.89 -7.02
C CYS A 153 8.01 -6.42 -7.09
N VAL A 154 9.07 -6.12 -7.82
CA VAL A 154 9.44 -4.76 -8.23
C VAL A 154 9.23 -4.68 -9.73
N ALA A 155 8.31 -3.82 -10.16
CA ALA A 155 8.03 -3.55 -11.57
C ALA A 155 8.88 -2.40 -12.11
N GLN A 156 9.18 -1.42 -11.27
CA GLN A 156 10.03 -0.27 -11.58
C GLN A 156 10.86 0.09 -10.34
N ASP A 157 12.17 0.20 -10.54
CA ASP A 157 13.14 0.60 -9.51
C ASP A 157 13.83 1.90 -9.94
N ALA A 158 13.21 3.03 -9.60
CA ALA A 158 13.70 4.35 -9.99
C ALA A 158 14.84 4.84 -9.10
N THR A 159 14.86 4.39 -7.84
CA THR A 159 15.84 4.83 -6.84
C THR A 159 17.02 3.87 -6.71
N GLY A 160 16.91 2.64 -7.19
CA GLY A 160 17.92 1.58 -7.07
C GLY A 160 17.86 0.82 -5.73
N ASP A 161 16.83 1.06 -4.92
CA ASP A 161 16.62 0.46 -3.59
C ASP A 161 15.17 0.03 -3.33
N ALA A 162 14.37 -0.12 -4.39
CA ALA A 162 12.97 -0.55 -4.28
C ALA A 162 12.80 -2.02 -3.87
N TRP A 163 13.89 -2.80 -3.90
CA TRP A 163 13.92 -4.21 -3.54
C TRP A 163 14.35 -4.45 -2.10
#